data_acf13bbbec9c5249c9616c93589fbbc5
#
_entry.id   acf13bbbec9c5249c9616c93589fbbc5
#
_cell.length_a   1.000
_cell.length_b   1.000
_cell.length_c   1.000
_cell.angle_alpha   90.00
_cell.angle_beta   90.00
_cell.angle_gamma   90.00
#
_symmetry.space_group_name_H-M   'P 1'
#
loop_
_entity.id
_entity.type
_entity.pdbx_description
1 polymer ?
#
loop_
_entity_poly.entity_id
_entity_poly.type
_entity_poly.pdbx_seq_one_letter_code
_entity_poly.pdbx_strand_id
1 'polypeptide(L)'
;MIATNKSLILFMAIFALLVIFILSRRDVLDVGFIIFALLIIAVLFIIILYLKNRSAPRKLISEETTMHVKPKKLLGKLVFPNSGEFILKDYERKFGREDFLGLDDGDNLLYIGKEHFKLTRLDDGFYMEDLNSKNGTKINEQDINGLGKIKLKDGDEIKVARIKIIYREDNSN
;
A
#
# COMPACT_ATOMS: atom_id res chain seq x y z
N MET A 1 -11.43 -2.43 25.08
CA MET A 1 -10.43 -3.27 25.78
C MET A 1 -9.16 -3.28 24.95
N ILE A 2 -8.14 -2.53 25.37
CA ILE A 2 -6.90 -2.32 24.60
C ILE A 2 -6.07 -3.60 24.73
N ALA A 3 -5.93 -4.33 23.63
CA ALA A 3 -5.03 -5.49 23.58
C ALA A 3 -3.59 -4.98 23.76
N THR A 4 -3.10 -5.05 24.98
CA THR A 4 -1.71 -4.74 25.31
C THR A 4 -0.82 -5.69 24.53
N ASN A 5 -0.06 -5.13 23.62
CA ASN A 5 0.80 -5.89 22.72
C ASN A 5 1.89 -6.56 23.55
N LYS A 6 1.77 -7.88 23.80
CA LYS A 6 2.69 -8.67 24.65
C LYS A 6 4.16 -8.44 24.27
N SER A 7 4.44 -8.17 22.99
CA SER A 7 5.80 -7.87 22.50
C SER A 7 6.31 -6.52 23.01
N LEU A 8 5.43 -5.52 23.16
CA LEU A 8 5.81 -4.19 23.68
C LEU A 8 6.13 -4.27 25.18
N ILE A 9 5.35 -5.05 25.93
CA ILE A 9 5.57 -5.25 27.37
C ILE A 9 6.90 -6.00 27.58
N LEU A 10 7.14 -7.05 26.81
CA LEU A 10 8.39 -7.81 26.87
C LEU A 10 9.60 -6.91 26.52
N PHE A 11 9.48 -6.07 25.49
CA PHE A 11 10.53 -5.13 25.11
C PHE A 11 10.81 -4.10 26.21
N MET A 12 9.78 -3.53 26.83
CA MET A 12 9.93 -2.60 27.97
C MET A 12 10.60 -3.26 29.18
N ALA A 13 10.25 -4.52 29.47
CA ALA A 13 10.87 -5.28 30.55
C ALA A 13 12.36 -5.55 30.30
N ILE A 14 12.72 -5.96 29.07
CA ILE A 14 14.12 -6.19 28.69
C ILE A 14 14.90 -4.86 28.74
N PHE A 15 14.31 -3.76 28.26
CA PHE A 15 14.91 -2.43 28.31
C PHE A 15 15.17 -1.98 29.74
N ALA A 16 14.20 -2.14 30.63
CA ALA A 16 14.36 -1.80 32.07
C ALA A 16 15.48 -2.60 32.73
N LEU A 17 15.56 -3.92 32.45
CA LEU A 17 16.63 -4.77 32.98
C LEU A 17 18.01 -4.34 32.45
N LEU A 18 18.11 -3.94 31.18
CA LEU A 18 19.35 -3.49 30.58
C LEU A 18 19.80 -2.14 31.17
N VAL A 19 18.87 -1.22 31.44
CA VAL A 19 19.15 0.05 32.12
C VAL A 19 19.63 -0.19 33.55
N ILE A 20 18.97 -1.10 34.31
CA ILE A 20 19.37 -1.47 35.66
C ILE A 20 20.77 -2.09 35.66
N PHE A 21 21.07 -2.99 34.70
CA PHE A 21 22.39 -3.60 34.55
C PHE A 21 23.48 -2.56 34.28
N ILE A 22 23.24 -1.59 33.38
CA ILE A 22 24.17 -0.50 33.07
C ILE A 22 24.40 0.39 34.30
N LEU A 23 23.33 0.73 35.04
CA LEU A 23 23.43 1.56 36.23
C LEU A 23 24.15 0.85 37.39
N SER A 24 24.07 -0.47 37.47
CA SER A 24 24.75 -1.28 38.49
C SER A 24 26.25 -1.37 38.27
N ARG A 25 26.77 -1.09 37.09
CA ARG A 25 28.21 -1.18 36.71
C ARG A 25 28.87 0.20 36.56
N ARG A 26 28.47 1.17 37.42
CA ARG A 26 28.96 2.58 37.34
C ARG A 26 30.46 2.76 37.39
N ASP A 27 31.18 1.78 38.01
CA ASP A 27 32.62 1.93 38.23
C ASP A 27 33.51 1.54 37.04
N VAL A 28 32.92 1.02 35.95
CA VAL A 28 33.68 0.47 34.81
C VAL A 28 33.35 1.07 33.46
N LEU A 29 32.25 1.82 33.35
CA LEU A 29 31.78 2.31 32.04
C LEU A 29 31.99 3.81 31.90
N ASP A 30 32.78 4.18 30.90
CA ASP A 30 32.96 5.56 30.47
C ASP A 30 31.60 6.17 30.06
N VAL A 31 31.30 7.41 30.49
CA VAL A 31 30.08 8.13 30.18
C VAL A 31 29.79 8.12 28.66
N GLY A 32 30.85 8.19 27.84
CA GLY A 32 30.74 8.07 26.38
C GLY A 32 30.14 6.77 25.90
N PHE A 33 30.49 5.63 26.55
CA PHE A 33 29.94 4.33 26.18
C PHE A 33 28.44 4.23 26.51
N ILE A 34 28.00 4.81 27.63
CA ILE A 34 26.59 4.86 28.02
C ILE A 34 25.78 5.65 27.00
N ILE A 35 26.27 6.83 26.59
CA ILE A 35 25.61 7.69 25.59
C ILE A 35 25.51 6.96 24.24
N PHE A 36 26.59 6.30 23.81
CA PHE A 36 26.61 5.52 22.56
C PHE A 36 25.61 4.35 22.58
N ALA A 37 25.53 3.61 23.68
CA ALA A 37 24.55 2.55 23.83
C ALA A 37 23.10 3.05 23.79
N LEU A 38 22.80 4.19 24.41
CA LEU A 38 21.46 4.80 24.37
C LEU A 38 21.10 5.26 22.98
N LEU A 39 22.06 5.82 22.20
CA LEU A 39 21.81 6.20 20.79
C LEU A 39 21.48 4.99 19.92
N ILE A 40 22.19 3.87 20.06
CA ILE A 40 21.89 2.65 19.32
C ILE A 40 20.48 2.15 19.64
N ILE A 41 20.08 2.15 20.91
CA ILE A 41 18.77 1.72 21.33
C ILE A 41 17.68 2.64 20.73
N ALA A 42 17.89 3.96 20.72
CA ALA A 42 16.98 4.92 20.12
C ALA A 42 16.82 4.67 18.60
N VAL A 43 17.90 4.43 17.90
CA VAL A 43 17.86 4.12 16.45
C VAL A 43 17.12 2.81 16.19
N LEU A 44 17.40 1.76 16.95
CA LEU A 44 16.68 0.47 16.83
C LEU A 44 15.18 0.63 17.12
N PHE A 45 14.81 1.46 18.11
CA PHE A 45 13.42 1.74 18.41
C PHE A 45 12.72 2.47 17.24
N ILE A 46 13.37 3.46 16.64
CA ILE A 46 12.85 4.14 15.44
C ILE A 46 12.68 3.17 14.28
N ILE A 47 13.64 2.28 14.05
CA ILE A 47 13.56 1.24 13.01
C ILE A 47 12.37 0.31 13.27
N ILE A 48 12.16 -0.13 14.51
CA ILE A 48 11.03 -0.98 14.89
C ILE A 48 9.70 -0.26 14.66
N LEU A 49 9.58 1.01 15.03
CA LEU A 49 8.38 1.82 14.76
C LEU A 49 8.14 1.97 13.25
N TYR A 50 9.20 2.22 12.48
CA TYR A 50 9.13 2.34 11.02
C TYR A 50 8.66 1.02 10.37
N LEU A 51 9.26 -0.12 10.76
CA LEU A 51 8.87 -1.44 10.26
C LEU A 51 7.44 -1.80 10.68
N LYS A 52 7.04 -1.48 11.91
CA LYS A 52 5.67 -1.70 12.40
C LYS A 52 4.65 -0.86 11.64
N ASN A 53 4.98 0.39 11.31
CA ASN A 53 4.11 1.26 10.53
C ASN A 53 4.01 0.80 9.06
N ARG A 54 5.08 0.22 8.52
CA ARG A 54 5.11 -0.37 7.17
C ARG A 54 4.39 -1.72 7.10
N SER A 55 4.33 -2.46 8.22
CA SER A 55 3.76 -3.82 8.31
C SER A 55 2.36 -3.82 8.94
N ALA A 56 1.69 -2.68 9.08
CA ALA A 56 0.31 -2.70 9.50
C ALA A 56 -0.52 -3.33 8.36
N PRO A 57 -0.88 -4.63 8.44
CA PRO A 57 -1.88 -5.16 7.54
C PRO A 57 -3.13 -4.35 7.84
N ARG A 58 -3.69 -3.66 6.84
CA ARG A 58 -5.04 -3.13 6.97
C ARG A 58 -5.90 -4.32 7.37
N LYS A 59 -6.34 -4.29 8.62
CA LYS A 59 -7.26 -5.25 9.21
C LYS A 59 -8.40 -5.44 8.21
N LEU A 60 -8.45 -6.60 7.59
CA LEU A 60 -9.66 -7.06 6.93
C LEU A 60 -10.73 -7.05 8.00
N ILE A 61 -11.59 -6.06 7.97
CA ILE A 61 -12.81 -6.05 8.76
C ILE A 61 -13.73 -7.06 8.08
N SER A 62 -13.64 -8.30 8.55
CA SER A 62 -14.70 -9.28 8.37
C SER A 62 -15.76 -8.93 9.41
N GLU A 63 -16.58 -7.95 9.16
CA GLU A 63 -17.89 -7.86 9.80
C GLU A 63 -18.90 -8.55 8.88
N GLU A 64 -19.18 -9.78 9.24
CA GLU A 64 -20.41 -10.47 8.91
C GLU A 64 -21.60 -9.62 9.38
N THR A 65 -22.06 -8.76 8.53
CA THR A 65 -23.41 -8.23 8.63
C THR A 65 -24.16 -8.71 7.40
N THR A 66 -24.85 -9.83 7.57
CA THR A 66 -25.86 -10.34 6.64
C THR A 66 -26.96 -9.31 6.48
N MET A 67 -26.75 -8.31 5.65
CA MET A 67 -27.81 -7.57 5.01
C MET A 67 -27.85 -8.00 3.55
N HIS A 68 -28.92 -8.68 3.16
CA HIS A 68 -29.26 -8.92 1.76
C HIS A 68 -29.52 -7.58 1.04
N VAL A 69 -28.48 -6.82 0.81
CA VAL A 69 -28.49 -5.76 -0.19
C VAL A 69 -28.19 -6.44 -1.51
N LYS A 70 -29.13 -6.40 -2.47
CA LYS A 70 -28.87 -6.82 -3.85
C LYS A 70 -27.52 -6.21 -4.26
N PRO A 71 -26.56 -7.00 -4.76
CA PRO A 71 -25.27 -6.45 -5.13
C PRO A 71 -25.50 -5.38 -6.20
N LYS A 72 -25.25 -4.13 -5.87
CA LYS A 72 -25.23 -3.04 -6.84
C LYS A 72 -24.23 -3.46 -7.91
N LYS A 73 -24.69 -3.55 -9.16
CA LYS A 73 -23.81 -3.89 -10.29
C LYS A 73 -22.82 -2.74 -10.47
N LEU A 74 -21.75 -2.76 -9.72
CA LEU A 74 -20.70 -1.76 -9.82
C LEU A 74 -19.93 -2.02 -11.11
N LEU A 75 -20.05 -1.13 -12.06
CA LEU A 75 -19.27 -1.11 -13.29
C LEU A 75 -18.26 0.02 -13.18
N GLY A 76 -17.01 -0.28 -13.51
CA GLY A 76 -15.96 0.72 -13.61
C GLY A 76 -15.42 0.78 -15.03
N LYS A 77 -14.83 1.90 -15.39
CA LYS A 77 -14.14 2.05 -16.66
C LYS A 77 -12.86 2.88 -16.53
N LEU A 78 -11.89 2.53 -17.35
CA LEU A 78 -10.69 3.31 -17.56
C LEU A 78 -10.87 4.13 -18.85
N VAL A 79 -10.79 5.45 -18.71
CA VAL A 79 -10.97 6.40 -19.85
C VAL A 79 -9.61 6.93 -20.23
N PHE A 80 -9.24 6.73 -21.49
CA PHE A 80 -7.99 7.23 -22.08
C PHE A 80 -8.30 8.55 -22.80
N PRO A 81 -7.56 9.64 -22.56
CA PRO A 81 -7.89 10.97 -23.07
C PRO A 81 -8.06 11.04 -24.58
N ASN A 82 -7.35 10.23 -25.35
CA ASN A 82 -7.33 10.30 -26.83
C ASN A 82 -7.78 9.01 -27.52
N SER A 83 -8.12 7.94 -26.82
CA SER A 83 -8.12 6.59 -27.41
C SER A 83 -9.30 5.71 -27.04
N GLY A 84 -10.27 6.23 -26.28
CA GLY A 84 -11.44 5.46 -25.91
C GLY A 84 -11.50 5.03 -24.45
N GLU A 85 -12.28 3.99 -24.16
CA GLU A 85 -12.50 3.52 -22.81
C GLU A 85 -12.37 1.99 -22.73
N PHE A 86 -11.91 1.52 -21.58
CA PHE A 86 -11.85 0.11 -21.23
C PHE A 86 -12.82 -0.19 -20.10
N ILE A 87 -13.84 -1.02 -20.36
CA ILE A 87 -14.87 -1.39 -19.37
C ILE A 87 -14.35 -2.53 -18.50
N LEU A 88 -14.38 -2.32 -17.19
CA LEU A 88 -13.95 -3.29 -16.19
C LEU A 88 -15.10 -4.27 -15.88
N LYS A 89 -15.02 -5.49 -16.40
CA LYS A 89 -16.04 -6.54 -16.23
C LYS A 89 -15.60 -7.63 -15.27
N ASP A 90 -14.30 -7.85 -15.15
CA ASP A 90 -13.74 -8.96 -14.42
C ASP A 90 -13.61 -8.65 -12.91
N TYR A 91 -13.67 -9.70 -12.09
CA TYR A 91 -13.43 -9.61 -10.66
C TYR A 91 -11.99 -9.24 -10.34
N GLU A 92 -11.05 -9.81 -11.09
CA GLU A 92 -9.62 -9.52 -10.97
C GLU A 92 -9.00 -9.61 -12.37
N ARG A 93 -8.22 -8.59 -12.72
CA ARG A 93 -7.50 -8.56 -14.00
C ARG A 93 -6.15 -7.86 -13.84
N LYS A 94 -5.12 -8.49 -14.37
CA LYS A 94 -3.81 -7.88 -14.56
C LYS A 94 -3.79 -7.12 -15.87
N PHE A 95 -3.14 -5.97 -15.84
CA PHE A 95 -2.95 -5.10 -16.98
C PHE A 95 -1.46 -4.96 -17.27
N GLY A 96 -1.11 -5.02 -18.52
CA GLY A 96 0.24 -4.87 -19.00
C GLY A 96 0.29 -4.20 -20.37
N ARG A 97 1.45 -4.19 -20.98
CA ARG A 97 1.70 -3.54 -22.27
C ARG A 97 0.68 -3.92 -23.34
N GLU A 98 0.28 -5.20 -23.40
CA GLU A 98 -0.62 -5.71 -24.42
C GLU A 98 -2.02 -5.09 -24.34
N ASP A 99 -2.48 -4.74 -23.12
CA ASP A 99 -3.79 -4.13 -22.91
C ASP A 99 -3.86 -2.68 -23.39
N PHE A 100 -2.71 -2.05 -23.62
CA PHE A 100 -2.59 -0.66 -24.07
C PHE A 100 -2.32 -0.54 -25.58
N LEU A 101 -2.22 -1.66 -26.30
CA LEU A 101 -2.03 -1.65 -27.76
C LEU A 101 -3.21 -0.95 -28.44
N GLY A 102 -2.92 0.09 -29.23
CA GLY A 102 -3.92 0.90 -29.92
C GLY A 102 -4.61 1.95 -29.06
N LEU A 103 -4.30 2.03 -27.74
CA LEU A 103 -4.83 3.04 -26.83
C LEU A 103 -3.85 4.19 -26.57
N ASP A 104 -2.57 4.01 -26.92
CA ASP A 104 -1.53 5.03 -26.80
C ASP A 104 -0.47 4.83 -27.90
N ASP A 105 0.34 5.88 -28.14
CA ASP A 105 1.43 5.87 -29.08
C ASP A 105 2.55 4.91 -28.67
N GLY A 106 3.15 4.22 -29.65
CA GLY A 106 4.05 3.10 -29.45
C GLY A 106 5.23 3.34 -28.48
N ASP A 107 5.72 4.57 -28.38
CA ASP A 107 6.87 4.91 -27.54
C ASP A 107 6.56 4.80 -26.04
N ASN A 108 5.35 5.15 -25.62
CA ASN A 108 4.93 5.05 -24.21
C ASN A 108 4.76 3.60 -23.75
N LEU A 109 4.38 2.71 -24.67
CA LEU A 109 4.19 1.29 -24.39
C LEU A 109 5.48 0.60 -23.96
N LEU A 110 6.64 1.09 -24.38
CA LEU A 110 7.95 0.55 -23.99
C LEU A 110 8.21 0.66 -22.48
N TYR A 111 7.53 1.60 -21.83
CA TYR A 111 7.66 1.85 -20.38
C TYR A 111 6.68 1.03 -19.54
N ILE A 112 5.73 0.32 -20.16
CA ILE A 112 4.77 -0.56 -19.49
C ILE A 112 5.32 -1.98 -19.45
N GLY A 113 5.31 -2.62 -18.28
CA GLY A 113 5.69 -4.02 -18.09
C GLY A 113 4.66 -4.98 -18.69
N LYS A 114 5.02 -6.27 -18.82
CA LYS A 114 4.06 -7.32 -19.24
C LYS A 114 2.90 -7.48 -18.26
N GLU A 115 3.19 -7.37 -16.98
CA GLU A 115 2.23 -7.25 -15.88
C GLU A 115 2.66 -5.99 -15.12
N HIS A 116 1.90 -4.91 -15.21
CA HIS A 116 2.27 -3.63 -14.63
C HIS A 116 1.47 -3.34 -13.37
N PHE A 117 0.17 -3.49 -13.45
CA PHE A 117 -0.75 -3.34 -12.32
C PHE A 117 -1.90 -4.33 -12.38
N LYS A 118 -2.62 -4.44 -11.29
CA LYS A 118 -3.79 -5.29 -11.15
C LYS A 118 -4.97 -4.49 -10.65
N LEU A 119 -6.14 -4.74 -11.22
CA LEU A 119 -7.41 -4.27 -10.71
C LEU A 119 -8.16 -5.43 -10.08
N THR A 120 -8.72 -5.20 -8.90
CA THR A 120 -9.56 -6.15 -8.17
C THR A 120 -10.87 -5.46 -7.84
N ARG A 121 -12.00 -6.07 -8.22
CA ARG A 121 -13.32 -5.64 -7.82
C ARG A 121 -13.68 -6.28 -6.49
N LEU A 122 -14.06 -5.47 -5.51
CA LEU A 122 -14.63 -5.91 -4.24
C LEU A 122 -16.07 -5.38 -4.14
N ASP A 123 -16.79 -5.75 -3.07
CA ASP A 123 -18.19 -5.38 -2.89
C ASP A 123 -18.41 -3.86 -2.80
N ASP A 124 -17.38 -3.13 -2.37
CA ASP A 124 -17.40 -1.71 -2.10
C ASP A 124 -16.65 -0.86 -3.14
N GLY A 125 -16.14 -1.45 -4.24
CA GLY A 125 -15.45 -0.70 -5.28
C GLY A 125 -14.35 -1.48 -6.00
N PHE A 126 -13.63 -0.74 -6.84
CA PHE A 126 -12.43 -1.23 -7.51
C PHE A 126 -11.18 -0.84 -6.74
N TYR A 127 -10.22 -1.73 -6.73
CA TYR A 127 -8.92 -1.55 -6.08
C TYR A 127 -7.81 -1.77 -7.09
N MET A 128 -6.81 -0.91 -7.04
CA MET A 128 -5.62 -0.99 -7.86
C MET A 128 -4.40 -1.36 -7.03
N GLU A 129 -3.53 -2.19 -7.60
CA GLU A 129 -2.28 -2.63 -6.99
C GLU A 129 -1.17 -2.62 -8.07
N ASP A 130 -0.07 -1.94 -7.79
CA ASP A 130 1.12 -2.01 -8.67
C ASP A 130 1.84 -3.33 -8.46
N LEU A 131 2.21 -4.00 -9.54
CA LEU A 131 2.86 -5.31 -9.52
C LEU A 131 4.40 -5.20 -9.56
N ASN A 132 4.96 -4.30 -8.76
CA ASN A 132 6.39 -3.96 -8.75
C ASN A 132 6.88 -3.52 -10.14
N SER A 133 6.10 -2.69 -10.80
CA SER A 133 6.43 -2.20 -12.12
C SER A 133 7.71 -1.35 -12.10
N LYS A 134 8.52 -1.44 -13.17
CA LYS A 134 9.80 -0.72 -13.25
C LYS A 134 9.62 0.81 -13.27
N ASN A 135 8.56 1.29 -13.90
CA ASN A 135 8.33 2.73 -14.12
C ASN A 135 7.22 3.30 -13.26
N GLY A 136 6.66 2.49 -12.35
CA GLY A 136 5.70 2.90 -11.32
C GLY A 136 4.29 3.16 -11.84
N THR A 137 3.35 3.09 -10.89
CA THR A 137 1.95 3.48 -11.04
C THR A 137 1.63 4.54 -10.01
N LYS A 138 0.94 5.60 -10.41
CA LYS A 138 0.48 6.66 -9.51
C LYS A 138 -1.04 6.81 -9.56
N ILE A 139 -1.62 7.18 -8.44
CA ILE A 139 -3.03 7.61 -8.35
C ILE A 139 -3.02 9.02 -7.76
N ASN A 140 -3.57 10.00 -8.48
CA ASN A 140 -3.57 11.41 -8.09
C ASN A 140 -2.17 11.90 -7.66
N GLU A 141 -1.16 11.64 -8.51
CA GLU A 141 0.27 11.91 -8.31
C GLU A 141 0.94 11.15 -7.15
N GLN A 142 0.21 10.37 -6.35
CA GLN A 142 0.77 9.52 -5.31
C GLN A 142 1.26 8.20 -5.89
N ASP A 143 2.53 7.87 -5.69
CA ASP A 143 3.10 6.57 -6.06
C ASP A 143 2.49 5.46 -5.19
N ILE A 144 2.01 4.38 -5.84
CA ILE A 144 1.38 3.24 -5.16
C ILE A 144 2.23 1.98 -5.16
N ASN A 145 3.45 2.03 -5.68
CA ASN A 145 4.36 0.89 -5.67
C ASN A 145 4.62 0.42 -4.23
N GLY A 146 4.42 -0.87 -3.99
CA GLY A 146 4.60 -1.48 -2.66
C GLY A 146 3.56 -1.11 -1.61
N LEU A 147 2.52 -0.33 -1.93
CA LEU A 147 1.45 0.03 -0.99
C LEU A 147 0.31 -1.01 -0.93
N GLY A 148 0.34 -2.04 -1.80
CA GLY A 148 -0.73 -3.01 -1.94
C GLY A 148 -1.96 -2.42 -2.63
N LYS A 149 -3.16 -2.94 -2.28
CA LYS A 149 -4.42 -2.56 -2.92
C LYS A 149 -4.89 -1.19 -2.46
N ILE A 150 -5.03 -0.23 -3.38
CA ILE A 150 -5.55 1.11 -3.14
C ILE A 150 -6.94 1.22 -3.77
N LYS A 151 -7.93 1.67 -3.01
CA LYS A 151 -9.29 1.87 -3.49
C LYS A 151 -9.34 3.04 -4.46
N LEU A 152 -9.92 2.81 -5.63
CA LEU A 152 -10.20 3.84 -6.62
C LEU A 152 -11.49 4.59 -6.29
N LYS A 153 -11.54 5.86 -6.67
CA LYS A 153 -12.70 6.74 -6.58
C LYS A 153 -13.03 7.30 -7.94
N ASP A 154 -14.30 7.58 -8.19
CA ASP A 154 -14.69 8.24 -9.45
C ASP A 154 -13.90 9.52 -9.67
N GLY A 155 -13.35 9.68 -10.85
CA GLY A 155 -12.50 10.80 -11.22
C GLY A 155 -11.03 10.68 -10.88
N ASP A 156 -10.58 9.59 -10.25
CA ASP A 156 -9.14 9.40 -9.96
C ASP A 156 -8.30 9.41 -11.25
N GLU A 157 -7.26 10.25 -11.25
CA GLU A 157 -6.25 10.26 -12.30
C GLU A 157 -5.22 9.15 -12.00
N ILE A 158 -5.11 8.20 -12.90
CA ILE A 158 -4.15 7.10 -12.83
C ILE A 158 -3.06 7.36 -13.84
N LYS A 159 -1.81 7.33 -13.40
CA LYS A 159 -0.64 7.43 -14.27
C LYS A 159 0.12 6.11 -14.26
N VAL A 160 0.06 5.39 -15.37
CA VAL A 160 0.78 4.12 -15.58
C VAL A 160 2.03 4.43 -16.40
N ALA A 161 3.19 4.42 -15.76
CA ALA A 161 4.44 4.90 -16.34
C ALA A 161 4.29 6.35 -16.87
N ARG A 162 4.04 6.53 -18.17
CA ARG A 162 3.84 7.83 -18.83
C ARG A 162 2.41 8.10 -19.29
N ILE A 163 1.55 7.08 -19.24
CA ILE A 163 0.18 7.14 -19.75
C ILE A 163 -0.75 7.61 -18.65
N LYS A 164 -1.57 8.61 -18.94
CA LYS A 164 -2.63 9.10 -18.05
C LYS A 164 -3.96 8.46 -18.40
N ILE A 165 -4.70 8.05 -17.39
CA ILE A 165 -5.98 7.37 -17.48
C ILE A 165 -6.88 7.96 -16.41
N ILE A 166 -8.16 8.14 -16.70
CA ILE A 166 -9.14 8.53 -15.69
C ILE A 166 -10.01 7.32 -15.34
N TYR A 167 -10.09 7.01 -14.06
CA TYR A 167 -11.05 6.01 -13.57
C TYR A 167 -12.44 6.65 -13.45
N ARG A 168 -13.47 5.93 -13.92
CA ARG A 168 -14.88 6.34 -13.80
C ARG A 168 -15.71 5.18 -13.26
N GLU A 169 -16.60 5.47 -12.31
CA GLU A 169 -17.63 4.54 -11.87
C GLU A 169 -18.89 4.74 -12.70
N ASP A 170 -19.39 3.65 -13.28
CA ASP A 170 -20.70 3.66 -13.92
C ASP A 170 -21.76 3.37 -12.85
N ASN A 171 -22.40 4.43 -12.40
CA ASN A 171 -23.51 4.38 -11.44
C ASN A 171 -24.86 4.20 -12.12
N SER A 172 -24.92 3.64 -13.32
CA SER A 172 -26.18 3.38 -14.01
C SER A 172 -27.04 2.42 -13.17
N ASN A 173 -28.13 2.96 -12.63
CA ASN A 173 -29.19 2.25 -11.95
C ASN A 173 -29.97 1.36 -12.91
#